data_e9a98ade1e353b3741c73d54d2c5a288
#
_entry.id   e9a98ade1e353b3741c73d54d2c5a288
#
_cell.length_a   1.000
_cell.length_b   1.000
_cell.length_c   1.000
_cell.angle_alpha   90.00
_cell.angle_beta   90.00
_cell.angle_gamma   90.00
#
_symmetry.space_group_name_H-M   'P 1'
#
loop_
_entity.id
_entity.type
_entity.pdbx_description
1 polymer ?
#
loop_
_entity_poly.entity_id
_entity_poly.type
_entity_poly.pdbx_seq_one_letter_code
_entity_poly.pdbx_strand_id
1 'polypeptide(L)'
;MFKQFFYLGNAEVFQEKEVVNSLGETKRLDRLIIRDKEVWIVDYKTREEEELDYAKQVNEYKSIIRELYPSHEVKGYLLYLEELKVEEVN
;
A
#
# COMPACT_ATOMS: atom_id res chain seq x y z
N MET A 1 16.46 0.22 3.00
CA MET A 1 15.03 0.42 3.26
C MET A 1 14.21 0.49 1.99
N PHE A 2 14.57 1.39 1.10
CA PHE A 2 13.87 1.59 -0.18
C PHE A 2 13.78 0.31 -1.03
N LYS A 3 14.86 -0.45 -1.05
CA LYS A 3 14.96 -1.68 -1.84
C LYS A 3 13.92 -2.74 -1.47
N GLN A 4 13.43 -2.74 -0.24
CA GLN A 4 12.48 -3.77 0.22
C GLN A 4 11.17 -3.77 -0.57
N PHE A 5 10.87 -2.70 -1.29
CA PHE A 5 9.66 -2.61 -2.11
C PHE A 5 9.88 -3.06 -3.55
N PHE A 6 11.12 -3.33 -3.95
CA PHE A 6 11.46 -3.64 -5.34
C PHE A 6 12.25 -4.93 -5.53
N TYR A 7 13.00 -5.38 -4.52
CA TYR A 7 13.79 -6.61 -4.57
C TYR A 7 13.25 -7.59 -3.52
N LEU A 8 12.15 -8.26 -3.86
CA LEU A 8 11.35 -8.96 -2.87
C LEU A 8 11.46 -10.49 -2.91
N GLY A 9 12.29 -11.03 -3.77
CA GLY A 9 12.48 -12.48 -3.84
C GLY A 9 11.18 -13.21 -4.15
N ASN A 10 10.64 -13.93 -3.18
CA ASN A 10 9.47 -14.78 -3.38
C ASN A 10 8.12 -14.08 -3.16
N ALA A 11 8.08 -12.76 -3.21
CA ALA A 11 6.84 -12.04 -3.03
C ALA A 11 6.03 -11.99 -4.33
N GLU A 12 4.71 -11.96 -4.20
CA GLU A 12 3.84 -11.59 -5.30
C GLU A 12 3.70 -10.08 -5.33
N VAL A 13 3.85 -9.48 -6.48
CA VAL A 13 3.78 -8.04 -6.63
C VAL A 13 2.76 -7.67 -7.69
N PHE A 14 1.82 -6.82 -7.33
CA PHE A 14 0.83 -6.28 -8.24
C PHE A 14 1.01 -4.78 -8.34
N GLN A 15 1.07 -4.26 -9.55
CA GLN A 15 1.13 -2.83 -9.81
C GLN A 15 -0.21 -2.36 -10.33
N GLU A 16 -0.65 -1.19 -9.89
CA GLU A 16 -1.91 -0.60 -10.32
C GLU A 16 -3.09 -1.56 -10.13
N LYS A 17 -3.12 -2.22 -8.99
CA LYS A 17 -4.14 -3.22 -8.69
C LYS A 17 -5.46 -2.56 -8.33
N GLU A 18 -6.51 -2.91 -9.05
CA GLU A 18 -7.86 -2.44 -8.72
C GLU A 18 -8.52 -3.36 -7.71
N VAL A 19 -9.15 -2.75 -6.72
CA VAL A 19 -9.93 -3.46 -5.70
C VAL A 19 -11.27 -2.75 -5.53
N VAL A 20 -12.26 -3.48 -5.04
CA VAL A 20 -13.60 -2.94 -4.85
C VAL A 20 -13.92 -2.95 -3.36
N ASN A 21 -14.38 -1.81 -2.82
CA ASN A 21 -14.76 -1.75 -1.41
C ASN A 21 -16.19 -2.27 -1.21
N SER A 22 -16.65 -2.28 0.06
CA SER A 22 -17.99 -2.79 0.41
C SER A 22 -19.12 -1.98 -0.19
N LEU A 23 -18.86 -0.76 -0.64
CA LEU A 23 -19.86 0.10 -1.28
C LEU A 23 -19.88 -0.05 -2.80
N GLY A 24 -19.05 -0.93 -3.34
CA GLY A 24 -18.96 -1.12 -4.78
C GLY A 24 -18.08 -0.12 -5.51
N GLU A 25 -17.32 0.70 -4.75
CA GLU A 25 -16.42 1.68 -5.36
C GLU A 25 -15.08 1.03 -5.71
N THR A 26 -14.58 1.33 -6.90
CA THR A 26 -13.28 0.85 -7.35
C THR A 26 -12.18 1.77 -6.84
N LYS A 27 -11.15 1.17 -6.23
CA LYS A 27 -9.95 1.86 -5.77
C LYS A 27 -8.75 1.23 -6.46
N ARG A 28 -7.76 2.03 -6.84
CA ARG A 28 -6.56 1.53 -7.48
C ARG A 28 -5.36 1.72 -6.56
N LEU A 29 -4.71 0.62 -6.23
CA LEU A 29 -3.50 0.62 -5.42
C LEU A 29 -2.29 0.72 -6.34
N ASP A 30 -1.35 1.61 -6.04
CA ASP A 30 -0.16 1.77 -6.87
C ASP A 30 0.69 0.51 -6.86
N ARG A 31 0.86 -0.09 -5.70
CA ARG A 31 1.63 -1.32 -5.58
C ARG A 31 1.13 -2.13 -4.39
N LEU A 32 0.93 -3.42 -4.61
CA LEU A 32 0.52 -4.36 -3.58
C LEU A 32 1.53 -5.50 -3.56
N ILE A 33 2.07 -5.79 -2.40
CA ILE A 33 3.09 -6.82 -2.22
C ILE A 33 2.57 -7.84 -1.23
N ILE A 34 2.51 -9.11 -1.64
CA ILE A 34 2.09 -10.20 -0.77
C ILE A 34 3.27 -11.12 -0.54
N ARG A 35 3.65 -11.29 0.70
CA ARG A 35 4.80 -12.11 1.08
C ARG A 35 4.53 -12.81 2.39
N ASP A 36 4.59 -14.14 2.39
CA ASP A 36 4.29 -14.95 3.55
C ASP A 36 2.93 -14.60 4.13
N LYS A 37 2.89 -14.06 5.35
CA LYS A 37 1.67 -13.67 6.03
C LYS A 37 1.48 -12.16 6.08
N GLU A 38 2.17 -11.43 5.24
CA GLU A 38 2.07 -9.98 5.21
C GLU A 38 1.59 -9.48 3.85
N VAL A 39 0.81 -8.42 3.87
CA VAL A 39 0.43 -7.68 2.67
C VAL A 39 0.84 -6.23 2.87
N TRP A 40 1.61 -5.71 1.94
CA TRP A 40 2.07 -4.33 1.98
C TRP A 40 1.40 -3.53 0.88
N ILE A 41 0.82 -2.41 1.26
CA ILE A 41 0.25 -1.44 0.33
C ILE A 41 1.25 -0.29 0.24
N VAL A 42 1.71 0.00 -0.97
CA VAL A 42 2.64 1.11 -1.19
C VAL A 42 1.97 2.12 -2.10
N ASP A 43 1.82 3.33 -1.61
CA ASP A 43 1.23 4.44 -2.34
C ASP A 43 2.33 5.44 -2.69
N TYR A 44 2.49 5.73 -3.98
CA TYR A 44 3.54 6.61 -4.46
C TYR A 44 3.05 8.06 -4.45
N LYS A 45 3.88 8.93 -3.89
CA LYS A 45 3.63 10.38 -3.91
C LYS A 45 4.86 11.09 -4.43
N THR A 46 4.65 12.19 -5.11
CA THR A 46 5.77 12.95 -5.65
C THR A 46 6.55 13.62 -4.54
N ARG A 47 5.85 14.28 -3.62
CA ARG A 47 6.49 14.97 -2.50
C ARG A 47 5.59 14.97 -1.29
N GLU A 48 6.15 15.32 -0.16
CA GLU A 48 5.48 15.33 1.14
C GLU A 48 4.62 16.60 1.30
N GLU A 49 3.39 16.51 0.78
CA GLU A 49 2.39 17.58 0.88
C GLU A 49 1.08 16.96 1.34
N GLU A 50 0.27 17.68 2.08
CA GLU A 50 -1.07 17.25 2.48
C GLU A 50 -1.11 15.84 3.11
N GLU A 51 -0.20 15.59 4.03
CA GLU A 51 0.00 14.29 4.64
C GLU A 51 -1.26 13.66 5.23
N LEU A 52 -2.17 14.46 5.75
CA LEU A 52 -3.38 13.93 6.38
C LEU A 52 -4.24 13.18 5.39
N ASP A 53 -4.38 13.71 4.18
CA ASP A 53 -5.18 13.07 3.14
C ASP A 53 -4.52 11.79 2.63
N TYR A 54 -3.20 11.79 2.56
CA TYR A 54 -2.46 10.60 2.11
C TYR A 54 -2.61 9.45 3.11
N ALA A 55 -2.48 9.75 4.39
CA ALA A 55 -2.63 8.74 5.43
C ALA A 55 -4.06 8.18 5.45
N LYS A 56 -5.04 9.03 5.30
CA LYS A 56 -6.44 8.61 5.26
C LYS A 56 -6.69 7.67 4.07
N GLN A 57 -6.15 8.00 2.92
CA GLN A 57 -6.29 7.17 1.72
C GLN A 57 -5.66 5.78 1.93
N VAL A 58 -4.47 5.73 2.48
CA VAL A 58 -3.79 4.46 2.74
C VAL A 58 -4.58 3.63 3.76
N ASN A 59 -5.15 4.26 4.78
CA ASN A 59 -5.95 3.55 5.77
C ASN A 59 -7.23 2.97 5.16
N GLU A 60 -7.83 3.65 4.20
CA GLU A 60 -8.96 3.10 3.46
C GLU A 60 -8.54 1.84 2.68
N TYR A 61 -7.40 1.90 2.01
CA TYR A 61 -6.86 0.75 1.29
C TYR A 61 -6.57 -0.42 2.23
N LYS A 62 -6.01 -0.14 3.41
CA LYS A 62 -5.74 -1.17 4.41
C LYS A 62 -7.01 -1.89 4.83
N SER A 63 -8.10 -1.15 5.03
CA SER A 63 -9.39 -1.74 5.39
C SER A 63 -9.90 -2.71 4.34
N ILE A 64 -9.81 -2.32 3.08
CA ILE A 64 -10.25 -3.17 1.97
C ILE A 64 -9.40 -4.45 1.92
N ILE A 65 -8.10 -4.29 2.01
CA ILE A 65 -7.18 -5.42 1.91
C ILE A 65 -7.31 -6.36 3.09
N ARG A 66 -7.59 -5.86 4.30
CA ARG A 66 -7.84 -6.72 5.46
C ARG A 66 -9.03 -7.64 5.24
N GLU A 67 -10.05 -7.17 4.56
CA GLU A 67 -11.21 -8.01 4.25
C GLU A 67 -10.87 -9.10 3.24
N LEU A 68 -10.01 -8.79 2.26
CA LEU A 68 -9.61 -9.74 1.23
C LEU A 68 -8.56 -10.74 1.71
N TYR A 69 -7.74 -10.36 2.68
CA TYR A 69 -6.67 -11.19 3.21
C TYR A 69 -6.75 -11.26 4.74
N PRO A 70 -7.80 -11.92 5.27
CA PRO A 70 -8.06 -11.89 6.72
C PRO A 70 -7.01 -12.60 7.56
N SER A 71 -6.19 -13.45 6.96
CA SER A 71 -5.13 -14.17 7.68
C SER A 71 -3.77 -13.49 7.60
N HIS A 72 -3.71 -12.32 6.97
CA HIS A 72 -2.44 -11.60 6.76
C HIS A 72 -2.38 -10.35 7.63
N GLU A 73 -1.16 -9.97 7.98
CA GLU A 73 -0.91 -8.66 8.58
C GLU A 73 -0.79 -7.65 7.46
N VAL A 74 -1.59 -6.59 7.51
CA VAL A 74 -1.65 -5.58 6.47
C VAL A 74 -0.93 -4.32 6.92
N LYS A 75 0.05 -3.88 6.13
CA LYS A 75 0.83 -2.67 6.38
C LYS A 75 0.68 -1.72 5.21
N GLY A 76 0.67 -0.43 5.50
CA GLY A 76 0.56 0.60 4.48
C GLY A 76 1.72 1.56 4.54
N TYR A 77 2.21 1.95 3.38
CA TYR A 77 3.37 2.83 3.25
C TYR A 77 3.12 3.93 2.24
N LEU A 78 3.64 5.11 2.53
CA LEU A 78 3.76 6.20 1.59
C LEU A 78 5.21 6.25 1.11
N LEU A 79 5.41 6.29 -0.19
CA LEU A 79 6.74 6.38 -0.78
C LEU A 79 6.85 7.71 -1.53
N TYR A 80 7.64 8.61 -0.98
CA TYR A 80 7.84 9.93 -1.55
C TYR A 80 9.01 9.88 -2.54
N LEU A 81 8.70 9.98 -3.82
CA LEU A 81 9.67 9.71 -4.88
C LEU A 81 10.78 10.78 -4.98
N GLU A 82 10.46 12.04 -4.75
CA GLU A 82 11.47 13.09 -4.80
C GLU A 82 12.49 12.99 -3.68
N GLU A 83 12.04 12.69 -2.47
CA GLU A 83 12.89 12.63 -1.30
C GLU A 83 13.44 11.24 -1.04
N LEU A 84 12.96 10.23 -1.78
CA LEU A 84 13.27 8.82 -1.57
C LEU A 84 13.04 8.42 -0.11
N LYS A 85 11.89 8.85 0.41
CA LYS A 85 11.51 8.66 1.80
C LYS A 85 10.32 7.71 1.90
N VAL A 86 10.37 6.79 2.85
CA VAL A 86 9.29 5.85 3.14
C VAL A 86 8.69 6.18 4.49
N GLU A 87 7.37 6.23 4.57
CA GLU A 87 6.67 6.46 5.81
C GLU A 87 5.60 5.41 5.99
N GLU A 88 5.63 4.69 7.11
CA GLU A 88 4.59 3.72 7.42
C GLU A 88 3.36 4.44 7.96
N VAL A 89 2.19 4.06 7.47
CA VAL A 89 0.92 4.64 7.92
C VAL A 89 0.26 3.69 8.91
N ASN A 90 0.12 4.17 10.13
CA ASN A 90 -0.48 3.38 11.21
C ASN A 90 -1.98 3.62 11.36
#